data_7476f4e320ed9878331d15cab0d321d5
#
_entry.id   7476f4e320ed9878331d15cab0d321d5
#
_cell.length_a   1.000
_cell.length_b   1.000
_cell.length_c   1.000
_cell.angle_alpha   90.00
_cell.angle_beta   90.00
_cell.angle_gamma   90.00
#
_symmetry.space_group_name_H-M   'P 1'
#
loop_
_entity.id
_entity.type
_entity.pdbx_description
1 polymer ?
#
loop_
_entity_poly.entity_id
_entity_poly.type
_entity_poly.pdbx_seq_one_letter_code
_entity_poly.pdbx_strand_id
1 'polypeptide(L)'
;MLNTELISEVNNRGYAVIPALTTADDPFDAHRDVARSLGLSDACTPVLYRDPEVCEVVGQVGPYNEIPRDSSSMPPWSEVTGQQFHVDGLLEPLGGIKTTILHCLEQAHSGGATELFFSCAAFLKLLATDENAATSLLHPEALTRFATIPVSDPGRLRVAGPAFGRVDGELVTRFSDGATELWNTSGNPALERALDYMRGPATEAHSARIRLEPGEMLIFRNDLVSHRGCAYRNGPRPRRLTRSMYSGVPAHRSLVR
;
A
#
# COMPACT_ATOMS: atom_id res chain seq x y z
N MET A 1 -18.43 3.55 -20.46
CA MET A 1 -17.48 2.52 -20.95
C MET A 1 -16.17 2.57 -20.17
N LEU A 2 -15.49 3.70 -20.07
CA LEU A 2 -14.20 3.80 -19.31
C LEU A 2 -14.24 3.21 -17.89
N ASN A 3 -15.32 3.42 -17.12
CA ASN A 3 -15.39 2.96 -15.73
C ASN A 3 -15.47 1.43 -15.61
N THR A 4 -16.15 0.74 -16.52
CA THR A 4 -16.27 -0.73 -16.47
C THR A 4 -14.92 -1.40 -16.75
N GLU A 5 -14.19 -0.92 -17.73
CA GLU A 5 -12.86 -1.42 -18.09
C GLU A 5 -11.87 -1.18 -16.97
N LEU A 6 -11.88 0.03 -16.39
CA LEU A 6 -11.01 0.41 -15.28
C LEU A 6 -11.28 -0.46 -14.03
N ILE A 7 -12.55 -0.64 -13.65
CA ILE A 7 -12.95 -1.51 -12.54
C ILE A 7 -12.48 -2.95 -12.79
N SER A 8 -12.70 -3.46 -14.01
CA SER A 8 -12.26 -4.79 -14.39
C SER A 8 -10.74 -4.94 -14.33
N GLU A 9 -10.00 -3.94 -14.82
CA GLU A 9 -8.55 -3.96 -14.78
C GLU A 9 -8.02 -3.98 -13.33
N VAL A 10 -8.51 -3.09 -12.47
CA VAL A 10 -8.10 -3.05 -11.05
C VAL A 10 -8.42 -4.37 -10.35
N ASN A 11 -9.60 -4.95 -10.57
CA ASN A 11 -10.02 -6.17 -9.88
C ASN A 11 -9.31 -7.43 -10.41
N ASN A 12 -9.01 -7.49 -11.70
CA ASN A 12 -8.37 -8.66 -12.31
C ASN A 12 -6.85 -8.61 -12.25
N ARG A 13 -6.26 -7.41 -12.44
CA ARG A 13 -4.81 -7.21 -12.50
C ARG A 13 -4.21 -6.76 -11.17
N GLY A 14 -5.05 -6.28 -10.25
CA GLY A 14 -4.64 -5.69 -8.97
C GLY A 14 -4.31 -4.20 -9.04
N TYR A 15 -4.23 -3.59 -10.24
CA TYR A 15 -4.00 -2.16 -10.42
C TYR A 15 -4.41 -1.67 -11.81
N ALA A 16 -4.55 -0.35 -11.93
CA ALA A 16 -4.67 0.35 -13.21
C ALA A 16 -4.03 1.74 -13.13
N VAL A 17 -3.65 2.29 -14.29
CA VAL A 17 -3.17 3.67 -14.43
C VAL A 17 -4.24 4.47 -15.18
N ILE A 18 -4.66 5.57 -14.59
CA ILE A 18 -5.52 6.55 -15.26
C ILE A 18 -4.61 7.59 -15.93
N PRO A 19 -4.78 7.84 -17.25
CA PRO A 19 -4.07 8.89 -17.95
C PRO A 19 -4.32 10.26 -17.30
N ALA A 20 -3.44 11.21 -17.57
CA ALA A 20 -3.51 12.55 -17.03
C ALA A 20 -4.91 13.16 -17.19
N LEU A 21 -5.53 13.45 -16.06
CA LEU A 21 -6.77 14.20 -15.99
C LEU A 21 -6.44 15.69 -16.03
N THR A 22 -7.27 16.48 -16.70
CA THR A 22 -7.20 17.94 -16.60
C THR A 22 -7.33 18.31 -15.12
N THR A 23 -6.32 18.97 -14.59
CA THR A 23 -6.22 19.29 -13.15
C THR A 23 -7.38 20.17 -12.73
N ALA A 24 -8.17 19.66 -11.78
CA ALA A 24 -8.99 20.50 -10.92
C ALA A 24 -8.08 21.44 -10.10
N ASP A 25 -8.57 22.59 -9.68
CA ASP A 25 -7.83 23.54 -8.84
C ASP A 25 -7.34 22.87 -7.53
N ASP A 26 -8.12 21.94 -7.00
CA ASP A 26 -7.75 21.09 -5.86
C ASP A 26 -7.35 19.67 -6.35
N PRO A 27 -6.11 19.20 -6.11
CA PRO A 27 -5.68 17.85 -6.49
C PRO A 27 -6.51 16.74 -5.82
N PHE A 28 -7.17 17.01 -4.70
CA PHE A 28 -8.03 16.06 -4.01
C PHE A 28 -9.43 15.94 -4.65
N ASP A 29 -9.87 16.91 -5.44
CA ASP A 29 -11.09 16.74 -6.25
C ASP A 29 -10.92 15.62 -7.27
N ALA A 30 -9.76 15.51 -7.91
CA ALA A 30 -9.45 14.41 -8.81
C ALA A 30 -9.56 13.04 -8.10
N HIS A 31 -9.07 12.93 -6.87
CA HIS A 31 -9.25 11.71 -6.06
C HIS A 31 -10.73 11.41 -5.80
N ARG A 32 -11.51 12.43 -5.41
CA ARG A 32 -12.95 12.27 -5.11
C ARG A 32 -13.75 11.84 -6.35
N ASP A 33 -13.44 12.43 -7.51
CA ASP A 33 -14.13 12.12 -8.76
C ASP A 33 -13.80 10.71 -9.26
N VAL A 34 -12.53 10.32 -9.22
CA VAL A 34 -12.09 8.97 -9.57
C VAL A 34 -12.70 7.95 -8.61
N ALA A 35 -12.62 8.18 -7.30
CA ALA A 35 -13.22 7.27 -6.31
C ALA A 35 -14.72 7.10 -6.53
N ARG A 36 -15.43 8.21 -6.76
CA ARG A 36 -16.88 8.18 -7.06
C ARG A 36 -17.17 7.38 -8.33
N SER A 37 -16.35 7.52 -9.36
CA SER A 37 -16.50 6.78 -10.63
C SER A 37 -16.27 5.27 -10.47
N LEU A 38 -15.44 4.90 -9.49
CA LEU A 38 -15.13 3.50 -9.14
C LEU A 38 -16.09 2.92 -8.10
N GLY A 39 -17.11 3.66 -7.67
CA GLY A 39 -18.04 3.22 -6.64
C GLY A 39 -17.44 3.13 -5.24
N LEU A 40 -16.23 3.67 -5.05
CA LEU A 40 -15.63 3.80 -3.72
C LEU A 40 -16.38 4.87 -2.93
N SER A 41 -16.75 4.56 -1.67
CA SER A 41 -17.53 5.48 -0.87
C SER A 41 -16.62 6.49 -0.18
N ASP A 42 -16.11 6.13 0.98
CA ASP A 42 -15.43 7.07 1.84
C ASP A 42 -13.92 6.77 1.91
N ALA A 43 -13.12 7.79 1.69
CA ALA A 43 -11.71 7.71 1.97
C ALA A 43 -11.49 7.59 3.49
N CYS A 44 -10.58 6.72 3.91
CA CYS A 44 -10.30 6.46 5.31
C CYS A 44 -8.97 7.06 5.75
N THR A 45 -8.97 7.61 6.96
CA THR A 45 -7.72 7.93 7.67
C THR A 45 -7.28 6.66 8.39
N PRO A 46 -6.04 6.17 8.16
CA PRO A 46 -5.53 5.01 8.89
C PRO A 46 -5.57 5.20 10.41
N VAL A 47 -5.79 4.09 11.13
CA VAL A 47 -5.89 4.06 12.59
C VAL A 47 -4.70 4.76 13.26
N LEU A 48 -3.49 4.53 12.77
CA LEU A 48 -2.28 5.18 13.27
C LEU A 48 -2.42 6.72 13.36
N TYR A 49 -3.00 7.35 12.35
CA TYR A 49 -3.14 8.81 12.26
C TYR A 49 -4.42 9.35 12.93
N ARG A 50 -5.15 8.51 13.67
CA ARG A 50 -6.25 8.93 14.56
C ARG A 50 -5.78 9.05 16.00
N ASP A 51 -4.58 8.60 16.30
CA ASP A 51 -3.98 8.70 17.62
C ASP A 51 -3.51 10.13 17.87
N PRO A 52 -3.93 10.78 18.99
CA PRO A 52 -3.61 12.17 19.28
C PRO A 52 -2.11 12.44 19.39
N GLU A 53 -1.33 11.59 20.07
CA GLU A 53 0.11 11.79 20.21
C GLU A 53 0.85 11.61 18.87
N VAL A 54 0.36 10.69 18.01
CA VAL A 54 0.87 10.57 16.64
C VAL A 54 0.59 11.83 15.85
N CYS A 55 -0.62 12.39 15.95
CA CYS A 55 -0.97 13.66 15.29
C CYS A 55 -0.12 14.84 15.76
N GLU A 56 0.28 14.87 17.03
CA GLU A 56 1.19 15.91 17.55
C GLU A 56 2.58 15.83 16.92
N VAL A 57 3.07 14.62 16.63
CA VAL A 57 4.40 14.40 16.07
C VAL A 57 4.45 14.57 14.55
N VAL A 58 3.47 13.99 13.84
CA VAL A 58 3.49 13.93 12.36
C VAL A 58 2.56 14.94 11.70
N GLY A 59 1.80 15.70 12.47
CA GLY A 59 0.73 16.56 12.00
C GLY A 59 -0.55 15.79 11.68
N GLN A 60 -1.62 16.53 11.36
CA GLN A 60 -2.87 15.91 10.96
C GLN A 60 -2.77 15.28 9.57
N VAL A 61 -2.96 13.97 9.52
CA VAL A 61 -3.05 13.21 8.26
C VAL A 61 -4.53 12.87 8.03
N GLY A 62 -5.14 13.54 7.07
CA GLY A 62 -6.52 13.28 6.67
C GLY A 62 -6.67 12.07 5.75
N PRO A 63 -7.92 11.76 5.33
CA PRO A 63 -8.19 10.69 4.36
C PRO A 63 -7.59 10.99 2.98
N TYR A 64 -7.34 12.26 2.69
CA TYR A 64 -6.63 12.76 1.52
C TYR A 64 -5.37 13.47 2.00
N ASN A 65 -4.20 13.03 1.58
CA ASN A 65 -2.95 13.64 2.01
C ASN A 65 -1.93 13.75 0.88
N GLU A 66 -1.14 14.81 0.90
CA GLU A 66 0.09 14.89 0.14
C GLU A 66 1.15 14.04 0.86
N ILE A 67 1.82 13.15 0.13
CA ILE A 67 2.94 12.37 0.67
C ILE A 67 4.06 13.38 1.00
N PRO A 68 4.50 13.47 2.25
CA PRO A 68 5.41 14.51 2.69
C PRO A 68 6.69 14.56 1.86
N ARG A 69 7.13 15.77 1.61
CA ARG A 69 8.44 16.05 1.01
C ARG A 69 9.47 16.05 2.12
N ASP A 70 10.62 15.44 1.82
CA ASP A 70 11.89 15.70 2.47
C ASP A 70 11.80 16.37 3.86
N SER A 71 11.45 15.62 4.89
CA SER A 71 11.66 16.07 6.24
C SER A 71 12.43 14.98 6.99
N SER A 72 13.58 15.35 7.53
CA SER A 72 14.43 14.49 8.37
C SER A 72 13.74 13.96 9.63
N SER A 73 12.51 14.40 9.89
CA SER A 73 11.69 14.03 11.04
C SER A 73 10.49 13.14 10.69
N MET A 74 10.27 12.82 9.41
CA MET A 74 9.10 12.07 8.97
C MET A 74 9.47 10.65 8.53
N PRO A 75 8.55 9.70 8.76
CA PRO A 75 8.75 8.28 8.45
C PRO A 75 9.02 7.97 6.97
N PRO A 76 9.31 6.70 6.64
CA PRO A 76 10.00 6.26 5.40
C PRO A 76 9.40 6.70 4.06
N TRP A 77 8.22 7.25 3.99
CA TRP A 77 7.64 7.75 2.72
C TRP A 77 8.23 9.05 2.18
N SER A 78 9.03 9.78 2.97
CA SER A 78 9.74 11.00 2.52
C SER A 78 11.14 10.74 1.99
N GLU A 79 11.61 9.48 2.07
CA GLU A 79 12.98 9.16 1.72
C GLU A 79 13.21 9.12 0.20
N VAL A 80 14.16 9.91 -0.26
CA VAL A 80 14.68 9.85 -1.64
C VAL A 80 15.43 8.53 -1.94
N THR A 81 15.83 7.79 -0.90
CA THR A 81 16.49 6.49 -1.00
C THR A 81 15.55 5.36 -1.42
N GLY A 82 14.25 5.57 -1.34
CA GLY A 82 13.21 4.58 -1.61
C GLY A 82 12.71 3.88 -0.35
N GLN A 83 11.62 3.16 -0.52
CA GLN A 83 10.93 2.43 0.55
C GLN A 83 11.13 0.93 0.38
N GLN A 84 10.86 0.17 1.45
CA GLN A 84 10.68 -1.26 1.37
C GLN A 84 9.22 -1.60 1.03
N PHE A 85 8.99 -2.84 0.57
CA PHE A 85 7.63 -3.30 0.28
C PHE A 85 6.77 -3.28 1.53
N HIS A 86 5.58 -2.70 1.40
CA HIS A 86 4.59 -2.61 2.47
C HIS A 86 3.17 -2.56 1.90
N VAL A 87 2.19 -2.70 2.77
CA VAL A 87 0.80 -2.32 2.51
C VAL A 87 0.45 -1.11 3.36
N ASP A 88 -0.39 -0.23 2.83
CA ASP A 88 -0.92 0.90 3.62
C ASP A 88 -1.73 0.41 4.83
N GLY A 89 -1.74 1.20 5.90
CA GLY A 89 -2.49 0.87 7.10
C GLY A 89 -1.73 -0.03 8.07
N LEU A 90 -0.64 0.50 8.65
CA LEU A 90 0.25 -0.26 9.54
C LEU A 90 -0.48 -0.93 10.71
N LEU A 91 -1.42 -0.23 11.35
CA LEU A 91 -2.19 -0.74 12.50
C LEU A 91 -3.59 -1.26 12.12
N GLU A 92 -3.93 -1.23 10.83
CA GLU A 92 -5.22 -1.75 10.37
C GLU A 92 -5.30 -3.27 10.53
N PRO A 93 -6.49 -3.82 10.72
CA PRO A 93 -6.69 -5.26 10.58
C PRO A 93 -6.36 -5.70 9.15
N LEU A 94 -6.09 -7.00 9.00
CA LEU A 94 -5.83 -7.59 7.69
C LEU A 94 -6.98 -7.27 6.71
N GLY A 95 -6.65 -6.66 5.56
CA GLY A 95 -7.63 -6.24 4.56
C GLY A 95 -8.47 -5.01 4.95
N GLY A 96 -8.07 -4.25 5.97
CA GLY A 96 -8.79 -3.05 6.43
C GLY A 96 -8.74 -1.91 5.41
N ILE A 97 -7.62 -1.74 4.71
CA ILE A 97 -7.50 -0.84 3.55
C ILE A 97 -7.41 -1.71 2.31
N LYS A 98 -8.43 -1.62 1.44
CA LYS A 98 -8.53 -2.47 0.23
C LYS A 98 -8.06 -1.78 -1.04
N THR A 99 -8.21 -0.47 -1.13
CA THR A 99 -7.81 0.30 -2.33
C THR A 99 -7.00 1.53 -1.94
N THR A 100 -5.91 1.77 -2.66
CA THR A 100 -5.14 3.01 -2.59
C THR A 100 -5.12 3.68 -3.96
N ILE A 101 -5.26 4.99 -3.97
CA ILE A 101 -5.11 5.85 -5.15
C ILE A 101 -3.94 6.80 -4.91
N LEU A 102 -2.98 6.81 -5.83
CA LEU A 102 -1.88 7.78 -5.89
C LEU A 102 -2.10 8.69 -7.08
N HIS A 103 -1.86 9.99 -6.92
CA HIS A 103 -1.92 10.99 -7.99
C HIS A 103 -0.58 11.72 -8.07
N CYS A 104 0.02 11.74 -9.23
CA CYS A 104 1.28 12.42 -9.48
C CYS A 104 1.02 13.88 -9.83
N LEU A 105 1.40 14.80 -8.94
CA LEU A 105 1.32 16.25 -9.21
C LEU A 105 2.61 16.76 -9.86
N GLU A 106 3.75 16.23 -9.44
CA GLU A 106 5.08 16.57 -9.96
C GLU A 106 5.95 15.32 -9.88
N GLN A 107 6.62 14.98 -10.97
CA GLN A 107 7.49 13.81 -11.00
C GLN A 107 8.95 14.16 -10.68
N ALA A 108 9.68 13.23 -10.12
CA ALA A 108 11.12 13.34 -9.91
C ALA A 108 11.88 13.47 -11.24
N HIS A 109 13.04 14.15 -11.20
CA HIS A 109 13.91 14.26 -12.38
C HIS A 109 14.34 12.88 -12.89
N SER A 110 14.67 11.97 -11.95
CA SER A 110 15.00 10.57 -12.29
C SER A 110 14.54 9.62 -11.19
N GLY A 111 14.23 8.38 -11.53
CA GLY A 111 13.64 7.40 -10.62
C GLY A 111 12.19 7.71 -10.28
N GLY A 112 11.77 7.49 -9.04
CA GLY A 112 10.46 7.85 -8.51
C GLY A 112 9.31 6.99 -9.01
N ALA A 113 9.58 5.79 -9.51
CA ALA A 113 8.55 4.82 -9.81
C ALA A 113 7.91 4.29 -8.52
N THR A 114 6.67 3.84 -8.64
CA THR A 114 6.03 2.96 -7.66
C THR A 114 6.18 1.53 -8.17
N GLU A 115 6.64 0.65 -7.31
CA GLU A 115 6.75 -0.77 -7.62
C GLU A 115 5.68 -1.52 -6.84
N LEU A 116 4.89 -2.34 -7.55
CA LEU A 116 3.86 -3.20 -7.00
C LEU A 116 4.40 -4.63 -6.98
N PHE A 117 4.31 -5.30 -5.85
CA PHE A 117 4.59 -6.71 -5.69
C PHE A 117 3.27 -7.45 -5.49
N PHE A 118 2.91 -8.33 -6.42
CA PHE A 118 1.67 -9.13 -6.38
C PHE A 118 1.81 -10.25 -5.34
N SER A 119 1.89 -9.85 -4.07
CA SER A 119 2.22 -10.73 -2.96
C SER A 119 1.22 -11.85 -2.76
N CYS A 120 -0.09 -11.64 -3.01
CA CYS A 120 -1.07 -12.72 -2.98
C CYS A 120 -0.83 -13.76 -4.09
N ALA A 121 -0.48 -13.34 -5.31
CA ALA A 121 -0.15 -14.27 -6.39
C ALA A 121 1.14 -15.05 -6.10
N ALA A 122 2.14 -14.38 -5.54
CA ALA A 122 3.38 -15.00 -5.09
C ALA A 122 3.13 -16.03 -3.96
N PHE A 123 2.26 -15.70 -3.00
CA PHE A 123 1.85 -16.63 -1.94
C PHE A 123 1.18 -17.89 -2.51
N LEU A 124 0.26 -17.75 -3.47
CA LEU A 124 -0.40 -18.89 -4.12
C LEU A 124 0.61 -19.77 -4.86
N LYS A 125 1.62 -19.17 -5.48
CA LYS A 125 2.70 -19.93 -6.11
C LYS A 125 3.54 -20.68 -5.09
N LEU A 126 3.89 -20.05 -3.97
CA LEU A 126 4.58 -20.70 -2.86
C LEU A 126 3.75 -21.85 -2.28
N LEU A 127 2.44 -21.64 -2.08
CA LEU A 127 1.54 -22.66 -1.57
C LEU A 127 1.52 -23.92 -2.46
N ALA A 128 1.62 -23.73 -3.76
CA ALA A 128 1.67 -24.84 -4.72
C ALA A 128 3.03 -25.54 -4.78
N THR A 129 4.11 -24.95 -4.27
CA THR A 129 5.50 -25.49 -4.37
C THR A 129 6.11 -25.88 -3.02
N ASP A 130 5.79 -25.17 -1.95
CA ASP A 130 6.18 -25.47 -0.55
C ASP A 130 5.02 -25.04 0.38
N GLU A 131 4.04 -25.95 0.53
CA GLU A 131 2.85 -25.72 1.36
C GLU A 131 3.22 -25.40 2.81
N ASN A 132 4.26 -26.05 3.37
CA ASN A 132 4.68 -25.82 4.74
C ASN A 132 5.24 -24.40 4.93
N ALA A 133 6.06 -23.92 3.99
CA ALA A 133 6.54 -22.54 4.00
C ALA A 133 5.37 -21.55 3.85
N ALA A 134 4.47 -21.76 2.88
CA ALA A 134 3.31 -20.89 2.70
C ALA A 134 2.42 -20.84 3.94
N THR A 135 2.13 -21.97 4.55
CA THR A 135 1.28 -22.06 5.74
C THR A 135 1.88 -21.32 6.93
N SER A 136 3.21 -21.25 7.06
CA SER A 136 3.87 -20.48 8.11
C SER A 136 3.57 -18.99 8.06
N LEU A 137 3.29 -18.42 6.88
CA LEU A 137 2.89 -17.03 6.69
C LEU A 137 1.45 -16.74 7.17
N LEU A 138 0.64 -17.78 7.37
CA LEU A 138 -0.73 -17.67 7.90
C LEU A 138 -0.77 -17.71 9.44
N HIS A 139 0.35 -17.94 10.09
CA HIS A 139 0.39 -18.04 11.54
C HIS A 139 0.04 -16.70 12.20
N PRO A 140 -0.79 -16.68 13.27
CA PRO A 140 -1.22 -15.44 13.93
C PRO A 140 -0.08 -14.57 14.48
N GLU A 141 1.09 -15.14 14.69
CA GLU A 141 2.27 -14.45 15.20
C GLU A 141 3.40 -14.35 14.17
N ALA A 142 3.15 -14.64 12.88
CA ALA A 142 4.19 -14.64 11.85
C ALA A 142 4.85 -13.29 11.69
N LEU A 143 4.04 -12.21 11.72
CA LEU A 143 4.49 -10.84 11.46
C LEU A 143 3.98 -9.90 12.54
N THR A 144 4.88 -9.12 13.14
CA THR A 144 4.55 -7.94 13.93
C THR A 144 4.93 -6.69 13.16
N ARG A 145 3.98 -5.77 12.98
CA ARG A 145 4.22 -4.44 12.43
C ARG A 145 4.14 -3.41 13.56
N PHE A 146 5.02 -2.43 13.54
CA PHE A 146 5.09 -1.39 14.58
C PHE A 146 5.46 -0.04 13.98
N ALA A 147 5.01 1.05 14.62
CA ALA A 147 5.41 2.38 14.23
C ALA A 147 6.64 2.82 15.04
N THR A 148 7.53 3.55 14.37
CA THR A 148 8.74 4.14 14.99
C THR A 148 8.52 5.57 15.48
N ILE A 149 7.26 6.00 15.53
CA ILE A 149 6.88 7.35 15.98
C ILE A 149 7.10 7.46 17.49
N PRO A 150 7.80 8.48 17.98
CA PRO A 150 8.06 8.66 19.41
C PRO A 150 6.80 9.12 20.13
N VAL A 151 6.13 8.19 20.80
CA VAL A 151 4.98 8.41 21.66
C VAL A 151 5.26 7.88 23.07
N SER A 152 4.43 8.26 24.04
CA SER A 152 4.60 7.88 25.46
C SER A 152 4.59 6.37 25.69
N ASP A 153 3.73 5.63 24.97
CA ASP A 153 3.68 4.16 24.97
C ASP A 153 3.82 3.62 23.53
N PRO A 154 5.05 3.35 23.05
CA PRO A 154 5.26 2.77 21.73
C PRO A 154 4.66 1.37 21.57
N GLY A 155 4.43 0.66 22.68
CA GLY A 155 3.86 -0.69 22.68
C GLY A 155 2.47 -0.76 22.07
N ARG A 156 1.68 0.31 22.16
CA ARG A 156 0.34 0.42 21.55
C ARG A 156 0.36 0.64 20.04
N LEU A 157 1.50 1.06 19.50
CA LEU A 157 1.68 1.31 18.06
C LEU A 157 2.20 0.06 17.31
N ARG A 158 1.72 -1.10 17.70
CA ARG A 158 2.09 -2.38 17.08
C ARG A 158 0.87 -3.29 16.89
N VAL A 159 0.95 -4.15 15.89
CA VAL A 159 -0.02 -5.22 15.65
C VAL A 159 0.70 -6.48 15.17
N ALA A 160 0.46 -7.60 15.86
CA ALA A 160 0.89 -8.92 15.43
C ALA A 160 -0.23 -9.64 14.67
N GLY A 161 0.13 -10.54 13.78
CA GLY A 161 -0.83 -11.39 13.07
C GLY A 161 -0.24 -12.04 11.82
N PRO A 162 -1.07 -12.76 11.05
CA PRO A 162 -0.65 -13.42 9.82
C PRO A 162 -0.28 -12.40 8.74
N ALA A 163 0.64 -12.76 7.85
CA ALA A 163 0.95 -11.93 6.68
C ALA A 163 -0.10 -12.10 5.57
N PHE A 164 -0.77 -13.22 5.53
CA PHE A 164 -1.85 -13.54 4.59
C PHE A 164 -3.03 -14.14 5.34
N GLY A 165 -4.22 -14.01 4.78
CA GLY A 165 -5.42 -14.63 5.33
C GLY A 165 -6.61 -14.45 4.40
N ARG A 166 -7.80 -14.90 4.84
CA ARG A 166 -9.05 -14.71 4.10
C ARG A 166 -9.93 -13.68 4.81
N VAL A 167 -10.39 -12.69 4.03
CA VAL A 167 -11.39 -11.70 4.46
C VAL A 167 -12.49 -11.70 3.41
N ASP A 168 -13.73 -11.87 3.85
CA ASP A 168 -14.91 -11.99 2.94
C ASP A 168 -14.75 -13.06 1.84
N GLY A 169 -14.01 -14.14 2.16
CA GLY A 169 -13.73 -15.23 1.22
C GLY A 169 -12.54 -14.99 0.27
N GLU A 170 -12.04 -13.79 0.16
CA GLU A 170 -10.87 -13.43 -0.67
C GLU A 170 -9.56 -13.60 0.10
N LEU A 171 -8.51 -14.07 -0.59
CA LEU A 171 -7.15 -14.05 -0.07
C LEU A 171 -6.65 -12.60 -0.06
N VAL A 172 -6.18 -12.16 1.09
CA VAL A 172 -5.64 -10.82 1.29
C VAL A 172 -4.27 -10.86 1.94
N THR A 173 -3.50 -9.78 1.80
CA THR A 173 -2.16 -9.64 2.31
C THR A 173 -2.00 -8.44 3.23
N ARG A 174 -1.04 -8.54 4.15
CA ARG A 174 -0.34 -7.43 4.78
C ARG A 174 1.17 -7.66 4.77
N PHE A 175 1.64 -8.42 3.78
CA PHE A 175 3.07 -8.67 3.62
C PHE A 175 3.81 -7.34 3.49
N SER A 176 4.75 -7.15 4.40
CA SER A 176 5.60 -5.97 4.48
C SER A 176 6.99 -6.41 4.91
N ASP A 177 8.02 -5.73 4.41
CA ASP A 177 9.41 -6.13 4.64
C ASP A 177 10.31 -4.90 4.75
N GLY A 178 10.37 -4.33 5.93
CA GLY A 178 11.13 -3.12 6.21
C GLY A 178 11.56 -3.00 7.66
N ALA A 179 11.97 -1.81 8.06
CA ALA A 179 12.44 -1.54 9.41
C ALA A 179 11.32 -1.51 10.46
N THR A 180 10.05 -1.47 10.00
CA THR A 180 8.86 -1.46 10.86
C THR A 180 8.21 -2.84 10.97
N GLU A 181 8.88 -3.87 10.51
CA GLU A 181 8.40 -5.25 10.53
C GLU A 181 9.36 -6.16 11.31
N LEU A 182 8.77 -6.99 12.15
CA LEU A 182 9.46 -8.08 12.85
C LEU A 182 8.81 -9.40 12.46
N TRP A 183 9.58 -10.23 11.78
CA TRP A 183 9.19 -11.59 11.43
C TRP A 183 9.63 -12.57 12.52
N ASN A 184 8.70 -13.37 13.02
CA ASN A 184 8.95 -14.34 14.09
C ASN A 184 9.56 -15.64 13.53
N THR A 185 10.80 -15.56 13.07
CA THR A 185 11.51 -16.68 12.42
C THR A 185 12.20 -17.61 13.43
N SER A 186 12.31 -17.22 14.71
CA SER A 186 13.03 -17.99 15.71
C SER A 186 12.46 -19.41 15.87
N GLY A 187 13.25 -20.43 15.53
CA GLY A 187 12.82 -21.82 15.56
C GLY A 187 11.78 -22.20 14.50
N ASN A 188 11.56 -21.36 13.47
CA ASN A 188 10.60 -21.61 12.40
C ASN A 188 11.29 -21.60 11.01
N PRO A 189 11.99 -22.68 10.64
CA PRO A 189 12.68 -22.76 9.36
C PRO A 189 11.73 -22.72 8.14
N ALA A 190 10.45 -23.04 8.33
CA ALA A 190 9.45 -22.92 7.27
C ALA A 190 9.19 -21.44 6.95
N LEU A 191 9.09 -20.60 7.98
CA LEU A 191 8.93 -19.16 7.79
C LEU A 191 10.18 -18.50 7.17
N GLU A 192 11.37 -18.96 7.54
CA GLU A 192 12.62 -18.51 6.93
C GLU A 192 12.61 -18.78 5.41
N ARG A 193 12.30 -20.02 5.00
CA ARG A 193 12.20 -20.38 3.57
C ARG A 193 11.11 -19.56 2.84
N ALA A 194 9.98 -19.33 3.52
CA ALA A 194 8.92 -18.49 2.95
C ALA A 194 9.42 -17.06 2.68
N LEU A 195 10.13 -16.47 3.63
CA LEU A 195 10.68 -15.13 3.50
C LEU A 195 11.78 -15.06 2.43
N ASP A 196 12.66 -16.05 2.35
CA ASP A 196 13.68 -16.12 1.30
C ASP A 196 13.03 -16.15 -0.09
N TYR A 197 11.96 -16.93 -0.26
CA TYR A 197 11.19 -16.96 -1.50
C TYR A 197 10.53 -15.61 -1.79
N MET A 198 9.81 -15.03 -0.82
CA MET A 198 9.06 -13.79 -1.01
C MET A 198 9.96 -12.59 -1.28
N ARG A 199 11.14 -12.52 -0.66
CA ARG A 199 12.12 -11.44 -0.81
C ARG A 199 12.97 -11.53 -2.07
N GLY A 200 13.14 -12.71 -2.61
CA GLY A 200 13.98 -12.99 -3.78
C GLY A 200 13.16 -13.37 -5.01
N PRO A 201 13.07 -14.68 -5.35
CA PRO A 201 12.48 -15.15 -6.61
C PRO A 201 11.05 -14.66 -6.86
N ALA A 202 10.22 -14.56 -5.80
CA ALA A 202 8.85 -14.11 -5.93
C ALA A 202 8.77 -12.62 -6.32
N THR A 203 9.59 -11.78 -5.70
CA THR A 203 9.64 -10.35 -6.03
C THR A 203 10.07 -10.13 -7.48
N GLU A 204 11.07 -10.86 -7.95
CA GLU A 204 11.52 -10.77 -9.34
C GLU A 204 10.44 -11.21 -10.35
N ALA A 205 9.70 -12.28 -10.03
CA ALA A 205 8.70 -12.87 -10.93
C ALA A 205 7.33 -12.17 -10.89
N HIS A 206 7.00 -11.52 -9.78
CA HIS A 206 5.65 -11.02 -9.50
C HIS A 206 5.62 -9.51 -9.19
N SER A 207 6.48 -8.70 -9.79
CA SER A 207 6.45 -7.25 -9.62
C SER A 207 6.15 -6.51 -10.92
N ALA A 208 5.55 -5.33 -10.76
CA ALA A 208 5.39 -4.35 -11.83
C ALA A 208 5.90 -2.99 -11.36
N ARG A 209 6.62 -2.29 -12.24
CA ARG A 209 7.18 -0.98 -11.95
C ARG A 209 6.47 0.08 -12.78
N ILE A 210 5.85 1.04 -12.12
CA ILE A 210 5.04 2.10 -12.73
C ILE A 210 5.67 3.45 -12.40
N ARG A 211 6.01 4.22 -13.42
CA ARG A 211 6.43 5.61 -13.26
C ARG A 211 5.33 6.50 -13.79
N LEU A 212 4.66 7.19 -12.89
CA LEU A 212 3.57 8.11 -13.25
C LEU A 212 4.15 9.40 -13.80
N GLU A 213 3.53 9.92 -14.85
CA GLU A 213 3.77 11.28 -15.30
C GLU A 213 2.84 12.27 -14.55
N PRO A 214 3.16 13.59 -14.53
CA PRO A 214 2.30 14.57 -13.91
C PRO A 214 0.86 14.52 -14.44
N GLY A 215 -0.11 14.48 -13.54
CA GLY A 215 -1.54 14.33 -13.82
C GLY A 215 -2.03 12.88 -13.85
N GLU A 216 -1.16 11.88 -13.98
CA GLU A 216 -1.56 10.49 -13.96
C GLU A 216 -1.87 9.99 -12.54
N MET A 217 -2.78 9.01 -12.45
CA MET A 217 -3.14 8.35 -11.22
C MET A 217 -2.90 6.84 -11.30
N LEU A 218 -2.39 6.27 -10.22
CA LEU A 218 -2.27 4.83 -10.03
C LEU A 218 -3.30 4.39 -8.98
N ILE A 219 -4.14 3.44 -9.35
CA ILE A 219 -5.08 2.78 -8.45
C ILE A 219 -4.61 1.36 -8.25
N PHE A 220 -4.57 0.87 -7.03
CA PHE A 220 -4.21 -0.52 -6.76
C PHE A 220 -4.96 -1.12 -5.58
N ARG A 221 -5.10 -2.45 -5.61
CA ARG A 221 -5.66 -3.29 -4.56
C ARG A 221 -4.62 -3.48 -3.46
N ASN A 222 -4.63 -2.58 -2.49
CA ASN A 222 -3.71 -2.61 -1.33
C ASN A 222 -3.85 -3.90 -0.50
N ASP A 223 -4.99 -4.55 -0.57
CA ASP A 223 -5.25 -5.83 0.09
C ASP A 223 -4.73 -7.06 -0.70
N LEU A 224 -4.28 -6.89 -1.94
CA LEU A 224 -3.73 -7.96 -2.78
C LEU A 224 -2.26 -7.79 -3.10
N VAL A 225 -1.74 -6.56 -3.05
CA VAL A 225 -0.38 -6.22 -3.45
C VAL A 225 0.35 -5.44 -2.37
N SER A 226 1.61 -5.74 -2.17
CA SER A 226 2.53 -4.87 -1.44
C SER A 226 3.13 -3.87 -2.41
N HIS A 227 3.50 -2.69 -1.95
CA HIS A 227 4.06 -1.66 -2.82
C HIS A 227 5.23 -0.94 -2.16
N ARG A 228 6.03 -0.26 -2.98
CA ARG A 228 7.10 0.61 -2.51
C ARG A 228 7.34 1.78 -3.47
N GLY A 229 7.75 2.92 -2.93
CA GLY A 229 8.35 3.99 -3.71
C GLY A 229 9.80 3.66 -4.01
N CYS A 230 10.19 3.67 -5.29
CA CYS A 230 11.60 3.51 -5.66
C CYS A 230 12.39 4.77 -5.39
N ALA A 231 13.68 4.63 -5.17
CA ALA A 231 14.61 5.74 -5.02
C ALA A 231 14.49 6.74 -6.18
N TYR A 232 14.68 8.02 -5.88
CA TYR A 232 14.57 9.09 -6.86
C TYR A 232 15.53 10.26 -6.57
N ARG A 233 15.68 11.10 -7.57
CA ARG A 233 16.42 12.35 -7.47
C ARG A 233 15.54 13.49 -7.95
N ASN A 234 15.37 14.50 -7.11
CA ASN A 234 14.61 15.69 -7.46
C ASN A 234 15.33 16.54 -8.51
N GLY A 235 14.55 17.25 -9.31
CA GLY A 235 14.96 18.36 -10.17
C GLY A 235 14.73 19.70 -9.46
N PRO A 236 14.64 20.79 -10.23
CA PRO A 236 14.30 22.11 -9.69
C PRO A 236 12.95 22.14 -8.95
N ARG A 237 12.00 21.33 -9.39
CA ARG A 237 10.73 21.08 -8.70
C ARG A 237 10.80 19.71 -8.02
N PRO A 238 10.52 19.61 -6.70
CA PRO A 238 10.52 18.34 -6.00
C PRO A 238 9.33 17.47 -6.44
N ARG A 239 9.52 16.15 -6.39
CA ARG A 239 8.45 15.18 -6.61
C ARG A 239 7.31 15.42 -5.62
N ARG A 240 6.06 15.37 -6.13
CA ARG A 240 4.84 15.53 -5.34
C ARG A 240 3.84 14.45 -5.72
N LEU A 241 3.40 13.69 -4.73
CA LEU A 241 2.30 12.74 -4.85
C LEU A 241 1.23 13.06 -3.81
N THR A 242 -0.02 12.91 -4.19
CA THR A 242 -1.13 12.84 -3.23
C THR A 242 -1.67 11.42 -3.16
N ARG A 243 -2.28 11.07 -2.03
CA ARG A 243 -2.79 9.72 -1.76
C ARG A 243 -4.16 9.79 -1.10
N SER A 244 -5.00 8.81 -1.46
CA SER A 244 -6.22 8.48 -0.71
C SER A 244 -6.38 6.97 -0.59
N MET A 245 -6.99 6.52 0.51
CA MET A 245 -7.15 5.12 0.87
C MET A 245 -8.60 4.80 1.16
N TYR A 246 -9.04 3.58 0.81
CA TYR A 246 -10.44 3.16 0.89
C TYR A 246 -10.55 1.75 1.48
N SER A 247 -11.56 1.53 2.31
CA SER A 247 -11.90 0.20 2.83
C SER A 247 -12.70 -0.64 1.82
N GLY A 248 -13.22 -0.02 0.76
CA GLY A 248 -13.93 -0.69 -0.33
C GLY A 248 -13.01 -1.09 -1.49
N VAL A 249 -13.54 -1.95 -2.37
CA VAL A 249 -12.95 -2.30 -3.66
C VAL A 249 -13.71 -1.61 -4.78
N PRO A 250 -13.07 -1.32 -5.94
CA PRO A 250 -13.76 -0.79 -7.10
C PRO A 250 -14.92 -1.70 -7.54
N ALA A 251 -16.12 -1.14 -7.62
CA ALA A 251 -17.31 -1.83 -7.99
C ALA A 251 -18.28 -0.90 -8.73
N HIS A 252 -19.11 -1.46 -9.59
CA HIS A 252 -20.21 -0.68 -10.15
C HIS A 252 -21.17 -0.26 -9.04
N ARG A 253 -21.52 1.01 -8.96
CA ARG A 253 -22.64 1.40 -8.12
C ARG A 253 -23.88 0.67 -8.58
N SER A 254 -24.39 -0.23 -7.76
CA SER A 254 -25.74 -0.72 -7.92
C SER A 254 -26.65 0.51 -7.83
N LEU A 255 -27.37 0.83 -8.91
CA LEU A 255 -28.48 1.76 -8.83
C LEU A 255 -29.50 1.08 -7.89
N VAL A 256 -29.43 1.41 -6.62
CA VAL A 256 -30.50 1.08 -5.67
C VAL A 256 -31.72 1.82 -6.20
N ARG A 257 -32.64 1.08 -6.81
CA ARG A 257 -33.97 1.55 -7.24
C ARG A 257 -34.85 1.70 -6.02
#